data_4fb6d920491f6670cd62f3d4f0979989
#
_entry.id   4fb6d920491f6670cd62f3d4f0979989
#
_cell.length_a   1.000
_cell.length_b   1.000
_cell.length_c   1.000
_cell.angle_alpha   90.00
_cell.angle_beta   90.00
_cell.angle_gamma   90.00
#
_symmetry.space_group_name_H-M   'P 1'
#
loop_
_entity.id
_entity.type
_entity.pdbx_description
1 polymer ?
#
loop_
_entity_poly.entity_id
_entity_poly.type
_entity_poly.pdbx_seq_one_letter_code
_entity_poly.pdbx_strand_id
1 'polypeptide(L)'
;MMKQVAAALFIVAGATASAPPAMAWQSAPAGPVVLVDATGKVAARPLNDTQMLVSVDGIAAPASIRPIYGADGRAASGTATWQSGGSVLFTSSDCSTGAHVFSPGNAALRATAQVQTPDGIVLFVGAIGATTTVAVRSILYGSGCSPVSVQQNGLVAVEASVNLTTAYPPPLSFQ
;
A
#
# COMPACT_ATOMS: atom_id res chain seq x y z
N MET A 1 88.11 -37.11 30.15
CA MET A 1 87.04 -36.06 30.43
C MET A 1 86.05 -36.06 29.30
N MET A 2 84.98 -36.73 29.44
CA MET A 2 83.87 -36.82 28.43
C MET A 2 82.77 -35.87 28.85
N LYS A 3 82.48 -34.88 28.04
CA LYS A 3 81.29 -34.01 28.20
C LYS A 3 80.13 -34.61 27.45
N GLN A 4 79.10 -35.01 28.18
CA GLN A 4 77.81 -35.39 27.62
C GLN A 4 76.98 -34.15 27.26
N VAL A 5 76.53 -34.09 26.02
CA VAL A 5 75.58 -33.07 25.53
C VAL A 5 74.17 -33.67 25.53
N ALA A 6 73.34 -33.13 26.39
CA ALA A 6 71.93 -33.53 26.45
C ALA A 6 71.12 -32.75 25.38
N ALA A 7 70.46 -33.46 24.46
CA ALA A 7 69.55 -32.89 23.49
C ALA A 7 68.13 -32.80 24.10
N ALA A 8 67.60 -31.61 24.24
CA ALA A 8 66.21 -31.36 24.63
C ALA A 8 65.26 -31.44 23.43
N LEU A 9 64.33 -32.38 23.47
CA LEU A 9 63.30 -32.55 22.44
C LEU A 9 62.10 -31.65 22.80
N PHE A 10 61.87 -30.60 22.00
CA PHE A 10 60.65 -29.77 22.15
C PHE A 10 59.51 -30.38 21.36
N ILE A 11 58.49 -30.89 22.07
CA ILE A 11 57.20 -31.29 21.47
C ILE A 11 56.33 -30.06 21.35
N VAL A 12 56.10 -29.59 20.12
CA VAL A 12 55.11 -28.55 19.84
C VAL A 12 53.73 -29.19 19.72
N ALA A 13 52.90 -29.03 20.72
CA ALA A 13 51.52 -29.41 20.69
C ALA A 13 50.74 -28.42 19.81
N GLY A 14 50.40 -28.83 18.59
CA GLY A 14 49.52 -28.05 17.71
C GLY A 14 48.09 -28.02 18.22
N ALA A 15 47.61 -26.88 18.71
CA ALA A 15 46.23 -26.65 18.99
C ALA A 15 45.45 -26.44 17.69
N THR A 16 44.67 -27.42 17.28
CA THR A 16 43.68 -27.27 16.17
C THR A 16 42.51 -26.46 16.68
N ALA A 17 42.47 -25.18 16.36
CA ALA A 17 41.32 -24.34 16.57
C ALA A 17 40.18 -24.81 15.63
N SER A 18 39.20 -25.51 16.17
CA SER A 18 37.94 -25.80 15.46
C SER A 18 37.17 -24.51 15.28
N ALA A 19 37.09 -24.01 14.02
CA ALA A 19 36.20 -22.88 13.68
C ALA A 19 34.73 -23.24 14.00
N PRO A 20 33.97 -22.33 14.65
CA PRO A 20 32.55 -22.58 14.88
C PRO A 20 31.84 -22.72 13.53
N PRO A 21 30.81 -23.60 13.45
CA PRO A 21 30.04 -23.74 12.22
C PRO A 21 29.40 -22.38 11.89
N ALA A 22 29.68 -21.88 10.68
CA ALA A 22 28.99 -20.72 10.15
C ALA A 22 27.50 -21.00 10.20
N MET A 23 26.76 -20.31 11.06
CA MET A 23 25.30 -20.35 11.05
C MET A 23 24.87 -19.77 9.71
N ALA A 24 24.53 -20.66 8.78
CA ALA A 24 23.84 -20.27 7.58
C ALA A 24 22.52 -19.65 8.00
N TRP A 25 22.40 -18.35 7.86
CA TRP A 25 21.12 -17.65 7.94
C TRP A 25 20.26 -18.19 6.81
N GLN A 26 19.51 -19.24 7.10
CA GLN A 26 18.43 -19.66 6.21
C GLN A 26 17.40 -18.54 6.31
N SER A 27 17.46 -17.61 5.35
CA SER A 27 16.37 -16.69 5.10
C SER A 27 15.14 -17.57 4.84
N ALA A 28 14.20 -17.59 5.77
CA ALA A 28 12.90 -18.19 5.51
C ALA A 28 12.39 -17.59 4.20
N PRO A 29 11.80 -18.39 3.30
CA PRO A 29 11.24 -17.84 2.08
C PRO A 29 10.26 -16.77 2.49
N ALA A 30 10.56 -15.52 2.11
CA ALA A 30 9.68 -14.40 2.39
C ALA A 30 8.34 -14.72 1.70
N GLY A 31 7.30 -14.92 2.51
CA GLY A 31 5.94 -15.04 1.99
C GLY A 31 5.58 -13.78 1.19
N PRO A 32 4.51 -13.79 0.40
CA PRO A 32 4.09 -12.60 -0.30
C PRO A 32 3.81 -11.49 0.72
N VAL A 33 4.48 -10.36 0.57
CA VAL A 33 4.22 -9.17 1.40
C VAL A 33 2.75 -8.78 1.26
N VAL A 34 2.06 -8.60 2.38
CA VAL A 34 0.67 -8.14 2.42
C VAL A 34 0.54 -6.95 3.37
N LEU A 35 -0.47 -6.13 3.11
CA LEU A 35 -0.87 -5.06 4.02
C LEU A 35 -2.00 -5.59 4.91
N VAL A 36 -1.83 -5.49 6.22
CA VAL A 36 -2.87 -5.85 7.20
C VAL A 36 -3.34 -4.61 7.95
N ASP A 37 -4.60 -4.63 8.38
CA ASP A 37 -5.20 -3.57 9.18
C ASP A 37 -4.91 -3.72 10.69
N ALA A 38 -5.41 -2.80 11.50
CA ALA A 38 -5.25 -2.81 12.96
C ALA A 38 -5.84 -4.07 13.63
N THR A 39 -6.70 -4.81 12.97
CA THR A 39 -7.30 -6.06 13.48
C THR A 39 -6.55 -7.31 13.03
N GLY A 40 -5.53 -7.16 12.18
CA GLY A 40 -4.77 -8.26 11.57
C GLY A 40 -5.42 -8.84 10.31
N LYS A 41 -6.50 -8.24 9.81
CA LYS A 41 -7.13 -8.66 8.56
C LYS A 41 -6.30 -8.18 7.36
N VAL A 42 -6.11 -9.06 6.37
CA VAL A 42 -5.44 -8.68 5.12
C VAL A 42 -6.29 -7.65 4.38
N ALA A 43 -5.75 -6.44 4.25
CA ALA A 43 -6.40 -5.32 3.59
C ALA A 43 -6.08 -5.27 2.10
N ALA A 44 -4.82 -5.53 1.73
CA ALA A 44 -4.36 -5.32 0.36
C ALA A 44 -3.05 -6.06 0.06
N ARG A 45 -2.70 -6.10 -1.23
CA ARG A 45 -1.38 -6.53 -1.71
C ARG A 45 -0.62 -5.35 -2.31
N PRO A 46 0.68 -5.21 -2.07
CA PRO A 46 1.47 -4.14 -2.68
C PRO A 46 1.43 -4.19 -4.21
N LEU A 47 1.24 -3.03 -4.82
CA LEU A 47 1.44 -2.81 -6.24
C LEU A 47 2.77 -2.07 -6.46
N ASN A 48 3.05 -1.10 -5.60
CA ASN A 48 4.32 -0.37 -5.46
C ASN A 48 4.38 0.24 -4.04
N ASP A 49 5.35 1.12 -3.78
CA ASP A 49 5.61 1.69 -2.45
C ASP A 49 4.46 2.55 -1.90
N THR A 50 3.58 3.05 -2.74
CA THR A 50 2.49 3.96 -2.37
C THR A 50 1.12 3.50 -2.82
N GLN A 51 1.04 2.41 -3.58
CA GLN A 51 -0.21 1.86 -4.10
C GLN A 51 -0.36 0.39 -3.74
N MET A 52 -1.57 0.05 -3.36
CA MET A 52 -1.99 -1.29 -2.96
C MET A 52 -3.13 -1.76 -3.84
N LEU A 53 -3.23 -3.06 -4.09
CA LEU A 53 -4.42 -3.67 -4.69
C LEU A 53 -5.36 -4.12 -3.58
N VAL A 54 -6.53 -3.48 -3.52
CA VAL A 54 -7.64 -3.81 -2.61
C VAL A 54 -8.71 -4.57 -3.39
N SER A 55 -9.37 -5.51 -2.74
CA SER A 55 -10.56 -6.16 -3.33
C SER A 55 -11.82 -5.44 -2.87
N VAL A 56 -12.59 -4.91 -3.82
CA VAL A 56 -13.88 -4.25 -3.60
C VAL A 56 -14.94 -5.04 -4.37
N ASP A 57 -15.81 -5.75 -3.67
CA ASP A 57 -16.83 -6.62 -4.28
C ASP A 57 -16.27 -7.61 -5.32
N GLY A 58 -15.08 -8.16 -5.05
CA GLY A 58 -14.38 -9.05 -5.97
C GLY A 58 -13.58 -8.36 -7.07
N ILE A 59 -13.63 -7.04 -7.17
CA ILE A 59 -12.89 -6.23 -8.13
C ILE A 59 -11.55 -5.81 -7.53
N ALA A 60 -10.44 -6.14 -8.19
CA ALA A 60 -9.12 -5.65 -7.80
C ALA A 60 -8.96 -4.18 -8.24
N ALA A 61 -8.74 -3.30 -7.28
CA ALA A 61 -8.66 -1.86 -7.51
C ALA A 61 -7.45 -1.24 -6.80
N PRO A 62 -6.71 -0.33 -7.45
CA PRO A 62 -5.59 0.37 -6.82
C PRO A 62 -6.08 1.36 -5.76
N ALA A 63 -5.45 1.33 -4.60
CA ALA A 63 -5.68 2.27 -3.52
C ALA A 63 -4.35 2.83 -3.04
N SER A 64 -4.30 4.12 -2.70
CA SER A 64 -3.09 4.79 -2.25
C SER A 64 -2.96 4.76 -0.73
N ILE A 65 -1.72 4.60 -0.27
CA ILE A 65 -1.35 4.70 1.13
C ILE A 65 -0.28 5.76 1.32
N ARG A 66 -0.12 6.22 2.54
CA ARG A 66 0.99 7.07 2.97
C ARG A 66 1.60 6.54 4.26
N PRO A 67 2.91 6.73 4.47
CA PRO A 67 3.55 6.42 5.74
C PRO A 67 2.92 7.20 6.90
N ILE A 68 2.93 6.60 8.08
CA ILE A 68 2.64 7.32 9.33
C ILE A 68 3.95 7.92 9.82
N TYR A 69 3.94 9.22 10.13
CA TYR A 69 5.11 9.92 10.65
C TYR A 69 5.01 10.03 12.17
N GLY A 70 6.11 9.72 12.85
CA GLY A 70 6.24 9.94 14.28
C GLY A 70 6.39 11.43 14.64
N ALA A 71 6.38 11.74 15.93
CA ALA A 71 6.58 13.11 16.43
C ALA A 71 7.94 13.72 16.03
N ASP A 72 8.92 12.87 15.70
CA ASP A 72 10.25 13.24 15.20
C ASP A 72 10.27 13.54 13.68
N GLY A 73 9.13 13.48 13.01
CA GLY A 73 8.98 13.69 11.58
C GLY A 73 9.51 12.54 10.71
N ARG A 74 9.89 11.41 11.30
CA ARG A 74 10.33 10.22 10.56
C ARG A 74 9.16 9.29 10.30
N ALA A 75 9.19 8.65 9.13
CA ALA A 75 8.22 7.61 8.83
C ALA A 75 8.40 6.43 9.80
N ALA A 76 7.33 6.03 10.47
CA ALA A 76 7.32 4.82 11.28
C ALA A 76 7.49 3.62 10.35
N SER A 77 8.54 2.82 10.59
CA SER A 77 8.88 1.69 9.73
C SER A 77 7.73 0.69 9.66
N GLY A 78 7.35 0.32 8.44
CA GLY A 78 6.35 -0.71 8.19
C GLY A 78 4.91 -0.33 8.53
N THR A 79 4.61 0.94 8.87
CA THR A 79 3.24 1.39 9.14
C THR A 79 2.76 2.45 8.17
N ALA A 80 1.47 2.38 7.83
CA ALA A 80 0.86 3.28 6.87
C ALA A 80 -0.59 3.61 7.25
N THR A 81 -1.16 4.58 6.57
CA THR A 81 -2.60 4.88 6.59
C THR A 81 -3.11 5.07 5.17
N TRP A 82 -4.41 4.96 4.96
CA TRP A 82 -5.01 5.28 3.68
C TRP A 82 -4.79 6.76 3.34
N GLN A 83 -4.49 7.05 2.09
CA GLN A 83 -4.28 8.40 1.60
C GLN A 83 -5.52 8.87 0.84
N SER A 84 -6.03 10.05 1.18
CA SER A 84 -6.99 10.74 0.31
C SER A 84 -6.24 11.48 -0.79
N GLY A 85 -6.79 11.44 -1.98
CA GLY A 85 -6.26 12.18 -3.13
C GLY A 85 -7.09 11.86 -4.36
N GLY A 86 -7.63 12.87 -4.98
CA GLY A 86 -8.51 12.72 -6.11
C GLY A 86 -9.87 13.36 -5.89
N SER A 87 -10.69 13.28 -6.90
CA SER A 87 -12.06 13.80 -6.89
C SER A 87 -13.01 12.82 -7.56
N VAL A 88 -14.25 12.84 -7.12
CA VAL A 88 -15.36 12.13 -7.76
C VAL A 88 -16.33 13.17 -8.31
N LEU A 89 -16.73 12.98 -9.56
CA LEU A 89 -17.58 13.88 -10.30
C LEU A 89 -19.00 13.29 -10.37
N PHE A 90 -20.01 14.13 -10.22
CA PHE A 90 -21.39 13.69 -10.17
C PHE A 90 -22.26 14.40 -11.19
N THR A 91 -23.28 13.70 -11.68
CA THR A 91 -24.32 14.28 -12.53
C THR A 91 -25.42 14.98 -11.72
N SER A 92 -25.51 14.71 -10.41
CA SER A 92 -26.34 15.46 -9.47
C SER A 92 -25.61 16.67 -8.90
N SER A 93 -26.33 17.68 -8.41
CA SER A 93 -25.72 18.90 -7.84
C SER A 93 -25.27 18.79 -6.38
N ASP A 94 -25.56 17.66 -5.74
CA ASP A 94 -25.39 17.39 -4.30
C ASP A 94 -24.44 16.21 -4.00
N CYS A 95 -23.67 15.75 -5.00
CA CYS A 95 -22.77 14.60 -4.91
C CYS A 95 -23.47 13.28 -4.48
N SER A 96 -24.73 13.10 -4.80
CA SER A 96 -25.51 11.94 -4.35
C SER A 96 -25.63 10.84 -5.41
N THR A 97 -25.70 11.22 -6.71
CA THR A 97 -25.96 10.26 -7.79
C THR A 97 -25.13 10.52 -9.04
N GLY A 98 -24.94 9.48 -9.83
CA GLY A 98 -24.21 9.55 -11.09
C GLY A 98 -22.72 9.83 -10.89
N ALA A 99 -22.09 9.10 -9.97
CA ALA A 99 -20.67 9.21 -9.67
C ALA A 99 -19.80 8.73 -10.85
N HIS A 100 -18.74 9.49 -11.15
CA HIS A 100 -17.75 9.20 -12.17
C HIS A 100 -16.35 9.49 -11.64
N VAL A 101 -15.35 8.75 -12.16
CA VAL A 101 -13.93 8.98 -11.90
C VAL A 101 -13.18 9.19 -13.20
N PHE A 102 -12.07 9.92 -13.15
CA PHE A 102 -11.17 10.05 -14.28
C PHE A 102 -10.53 8.70 -14.61
N SER A 103 -10.53 8.37 -15.90
CA SER A 103 -9.82 7.19 -16.38
C SER A 103 -8.59 7.63 -17.18
N PRO A 104 -7.41 7.05 -16.92
CA PRO A 104 -6.22 7.31 -17.73
C PRO A 104 -6.30 6.70 -19.14
N GLY A 105 -7.43 6.16 -19.54
CA GLY A 105 -7.79 5.74 -20.91
C GLY A 105 -7.22 4.39 -21.35
N ASN A 106 -6.03 4.00 -20.92
CA ASN A 106 -5.35 2.76 -21.33
C ASN A 106 -4.71 1.99 -20.16
N ALA A 107 -5.18 2.23 -18.95
CA ALA A 107 -4.64 1.60 -17.78
C ALA A 107 -5.04 0.11 -17.72
N ALA A 108 -4.06 -0.75 -17.44
CA ALA A 108 -4.31 -2.15 -17.12
C ALA A 108 -5.10 -2.35 -15.82
N LEU A 109 -5.20 -1.31 -15.00
CA LEU A 109 -5.91 -1.29 -13.73
C LEU A 109 -7.16 -0.41 -13.82
N ARG A 110 -8.11 -0.68 -12.95
CA ARG A 110 -9.32 0.14 -12.79
C ARG A 110 -8.97 1.59 -12.45
N ALA A 111 -9.71 2.52 -13.02
CA ALA A 111 -9.70 3.91 -12.58
C ALA A 111 -10.24 3.98 -11.15
N THR A 112 -9.57 4.73 -10.28
CA THR A 112 -10.02 4.90 -8.90
C THR A 112 -9.86 6.35 -8.44
N ALA A 113 -10.67 6.74 -7.45
CA ALA A 113 -10.48 7.95 -6.67
C ALA A 113 -10.65 7.64 -5.19
N GLN A 114 -9.75 8.15 -4.36
CA GLN A 114 -9.85 8.08 -2.91
C GLN A 114 -10.20 9.45 -2.37
N VAL A 115 -11.32 9.56 -1.69
CA VAL A 115 -11.81 10.83 -1.19
C VAL A 115 -12.04 10.75 0.32
N GLN A 116 -11.63 11.79 1.05
CA GLN A 116 -11.98 11.94 2.44
C GLN A 116 -13.46 12.29 2.55
N THR A 117 -14.18 11.58 3.39
CA THR A 117 -15.55 11.89 3.79
C THR A 117 -15.61 12.08 5.31
N PRO A 118 -16.72 12.56 5.89
CA PRO A 118 -16.88 12.59 7.35
C PRO A 118 -16.70 11.22 8.02
N ASP A 119 -17.05 10.13 7.31
CA ASP A 119 -16.99 8.76 7.82
C ASP A 119 -15.65 8.06 7.54
N GLY A 120 -14.68 8.74 6.93
CA GLY A 120 -13.37 8.19 6.60
C GLY A 120 -13.01 8.32 5.13
N ILE A 121 -12.06 7.50 4.67
CA ILE A 121 -11.60 7.50 3.28
C ILE A 121 -12.38 6.47 2.48
N VAL A 122 -13.08 6.95 1.45
CA VAL A 122 -13.85 6.13 0.51
C VAL A 122 -13.06 5.97 -0.79
N LEU A 123 -12.90 4.72 -1.22
CA LEU A 123 -12.38 4.35 -2.54
C LEU A 123 -13.56 4.17 -3.49
N PHE A 124 -13.57 4.92 -4.57
CA PHE A 124 -14.51 4.78 -5.69
C PHE A 124 -13.79 4.07 -6.83
N VAL A 125 -14.43 3.05 -7.38
CA VAL A 125 -13.87 2.19 -8.44
C VAL A 125 -14.68 2.37 -9.71
N GLY A 126 -14.00 2.79 -10.78
CA GLY A 126 -14.59 3.00 -12.08
C GLY A 126 -14.87 1.70 -12.83
N ALA A 127 -15.90 1.70 -13.64
CA ALA A 127 -16.21 0.60 -14.55
C ALA A 127 -15.11 0.41 -15.61
N ILE A 128 -14.99 -0.81 -16.12
CA ILE A 128 -14.20 -1.06 -17.33
C ILE A 128 -15.00 -0.57 -18.53
N GLY A 129 -14.33 0.13 -19.43
CA GLY A 129 -14.96 0.55 -20.66
C GLY A 129 -14.35 1.81 -21.27
N ALA A 130 -14.95 2.25 -22.34
CA ALA A 130 -14.57 3.51 -22.99
C ALA A 130 -14.94 4.69 -22.08
N THR A 131 -14.08 5.69 -22.11
CA THR A 131 -14.37 6.96 -21.44
C THR A 131 -15.49 7.72 -22.15
N THR A 132 -16.26 8.45 -21.37
CA THR A 132 -17.39 9.25 -21.85
C THR A 132 -17.19 10.72 -21.50
N THR A 133 -17.94 11.59 -22.20
CA THR A 133 -18.11 12.99 -21.82
C THR A 133 -19.39 13.12 -21.02
N VAL A 134 -19.32 13.72 -19.84
CA VAL A 134 -20.40 13.80 -18.87
C VAL A 134 -20.67 15.26 -18.49
N ALA A 135 -21.95 15.64 -18.39
CA ALA A 135 -22.34 16.89 -17.79
C ALA A 135 -22.24 16.80 -16.26
N VAL A 136 -21.15 17.32 -15.71
CA VAL A 136 -20.86 17.30 -14.26
C VAL A 136 -21.59 18.46 -13.60
N ARG A 137 -22.29 18.15 -12.49
CA ARG A 137 -23.07 19.10 -11.70
C ARG A 137 -22.48 19.35 -10.32
N SER A 138 -21.70 18.40 -9.79
CA SER A 138 -20.94 18.60 -8.56
C SER A 138 -19.67 17.77 -8.53
N ILE A 139 -18.74 18.17 -7.68
CA ILE A 139 -17.46 17.49 -7.44
C ILE A 139 -17.33 17.26 -5.94
N LEU A 140 -17.07 16.02 -5.56
CA LEU A 140 -16.63 15.65 -4.22
C LEU A 140 -15.10 15.68 -4.19
N TYR A 141 -14.55 16.61 -3.43
CA TYR A 141 -13.11 16.77 -3.23
C TYR A 141 -12.82 17.10 -1.77
N GLY A 142 -11.78 16.47 -1.19
CA GLY A 142 -11.58 16.56 0.25
C GLY A 142 -12.82 16.05 0.99
N SER A 143 -13.28 16.75 2.01
CA SER A 143 -14.49 16.39 2.77
C SER A 143 -15.76 17.10 2.29
N GLY A 144 -15.71 17.81 1.16
CA GLY A 144 -16.80 18.67 0.71
C GLY A 144 -17.32 18.40 -0.69
N CYS A 145 -18.64 18.54 -0.84
CA CYS A 145 -19.31 18.57 -2.13
C CYS A 145 -19.39 20.00 -2.64
N SER A 146 -18.92 20.27 -3.85
CA SER A 146 -18.96 21.59 -4.48
C SER A 146 -19.79 21.52 -5.77
N PRO A 147 -20.85 22.32 -5.91
CA PRO A 147 -21.61 22.39 -7.14
C PRO A 147 -20.79 23.02 -8.26
N VAL A 148 -20.91 22.46 -9.46
CA VAL A 148 -20.28 22.95 -10.68
C VAL A 148 -21.26 22.79 -11.86
N SER A 149 -20.90 23.33 -13.04
CA SER A 149 -21.65 23.09 -14.26
C SER A 149 -20.68 23.07 -15.43
N VAL A 150 -20.13 21.89 -15.71
CA VAL A 150 -19.11 21.74 -16.76
C VAL A 150 -19.33 20.43 -17.55
N GLN A 151 -18.90 20.43 -18.81
CA GLN A 151 -18.74 19.18 -19.56
C GLN A 151 -17.34 18.65 -19.32
N GLN A 152 -17.23 17.39 -18.89
CA GLN A 152 -15.95 16.76 -18.60
C GLN A 152 -15.83 15.46 -19.40
N ASN A 153 -14.72 15.33 -20.13
CA ASN A 153 -14.37 14.11 -20.85
C ASN A 153 -13.41 13.22 -20.07
N GLY A 154 -13.17 12.02 -20.57
CA GLY A 154 -12.23 11.08 -19.96
C GLY A 154 -12.75 10.41 -18.69
N LEU A 155 -14.06 10.33 -18.53
CA LEU A 155 -14.72 9.78 -17.35
C LEU A 155 -15.26 8.38 -17.59
N VAL A 156 -15.24 7.56 -16.53
CA VAL A 156 -15.96 6.29 -16.45
C VAL A 156 -16.90 6.33 -15.24
N ALA A 157 -18.06 5.70 -15.37
CA ALA A 157 -18.99 5.59 -14.26
C ALA A 157 -18.38 4.78 -13.10
N VAL A 158 -18.73 5.16 -11.87
CA VAL A 158 -18.38 4.36 -10.69
C VAL A 158 -19.27 3.12 -10.65
N GLU A 159 -18.66 1.95 -10.51
CA GLU A 159 -19.37 0.66 -10.43
C GLU A 159 -19.36 0.10 -9.01
N ALA A 160 -18.36 0.45 -8.19
CA ALA A 160 -18.27 0.01 -6.80
C ALA A 160 -17.60 1.06 -5.92
N SER A 161 -17.86 1.00 -4.62
CA SER A 161 -17.15 1.83 -3.64
C SER A 161 -17.04 1.13 -2.29
N VAL A 162 -15.99 1.47 -1.53
CA VAL A 162 -15.77 0.96 -0.18
C VAL A 162 -15.20 2.04 0.71
N ASN A 163 -15.71 2.13 1.94
CA ASN A 163 -15.06 2.94 2.96
C ASN A 163 -13.86 2.17 3.52
N LEU A 164 -12.65 2.55 3.08
CA LEU A 164 -11.40 1.89 3.46
C LEU A 164 -11.12 2.00 4.96
N THR A 165 -11.48 3.12 5.59
CA THR A 165 -11.24 3.33 7.02
C THR A 165 -12.09 2.40 7.88
N THR A 166 -13.31 2.12 7.45
CA THR A 166 -14.21 1.19 8.16
C THR A 166 -13.92 -0.27 7.81
N ALA A 167 -13.68 -0.57 6.53
CA ALA A 167 -13.43 -1.94 6.07
C ALA A 167 -12.07 -2.49 6.53
N TYR A 168 -11.07 -1.60 6.65
CA TYR A 168 -9.68 -1.89 7.00
C TYR A 168 -9.12 -0.75 7.85
N PRO A 169 -9.44 -0.72 9.15
CA PRO A 169 -9.06 0.37 10.03
C PRO A 169 -7.53 0.53 10.17
N PRO A 170 -7.01 1.76 10.11
CA PRO A 170 -5.60 2.04 10.36
C PRO A 170 -5.26 1.91 11.86
N PRO A 171 -3.97 1.75 12.24
CA PRO A 171 -2.80 1.73 11.36
C PRO A 171 -2.71 0.45 10.53
N LEU A 172 -2.25 0.61 9.29
CA LEU A 172 -1.93 -0.50 8.41
C LEU A 172 -0.47 -0.91 8.63
N SER A 173 -0.16 -2.20 8.51
CA SER A 173 1.22 -2.69 8.63
C SER A 173 1.56 -3.72 7.55
N PHE A 174 2.81 -3.71 7.09
CA PHE A 174 3.34 -4.69 6.16
C PHE A 174 3.79 -5.95 6.91
N GLN A 175 3.38 -7.12 6.42
CA GLN A 175 3.76 -8.44 6.95
C GLN A 175 4.20 -9.38 5.82
#